data_f09025893d070ffee01de7dee09e05e5
#
_entry.id   f09025893d070ffee01de7dee09e05e5
#
_cell.length_a   1.000
_cell.length_b   1.000
_cell.length_c   1.000
_cell.angle_alpha   90.00
_cell.angle_beta   90.00
_cell.angle_gamma   90.00
#
_symmetry.space_group_name_H-M   'P 1'
#
loop_
_entity.id
_entity.type
_entity.pdbx_description
1 polymer ?
#
loop_
_entity_poly.entity_id
_entity_poly.type
_entity_poly.pdbx_seq_one_letter_code
_entity_poly.pdbx_strand_id
1 'polypeptide(L)'
;MEQLIKSISCEEIERITGEKLRTIRQWKKGTRRVPLSASKLLRLCIEGDASVLLGDDWKNHTFRNNLIFIPEWRRALSAQEICSMYWKIKLVASLKQEIRLLKSEIERRNPDIERLETKAEFYR
;
A
#
# COMPACT_ATOMS: atom_id res chain seq x y z
N MET A 1 23.63 0.24 -10.92
CA MET A 1 24.25 0.59 -9.62
C MET A 1 25.31 1.68 -9.70
N GLU A 2 26.22 1.59 -10.64
CA GLU A 2 27.26 2.63 -10.81
C GLU A 2 26.71 4.04 -10.99
N GLN A 3 25.67 4.20 -11.78
CA GLN A 3 25.02 5.49 -11.99
C GLN A 3 24.33 6.00 -10.71
N LEU A 4 23.71 5.12 -9.96
CA LEU A 4 23.06 5.48 -8.70
C LEU A 4 24.07 5.99 -7.69
N ILE A 5 25.19 5.30 -7.50
CA ILE A 5 26.25 5.70 -6.58
C ILE A 5 26.86 7.04 -6.96
N LYS A 6 27.07 7.29 -8.27
CA LYS A 6 27.60 8.56 -8.75
C LYS A 6 26.65 9.73 -8.53
N SER A 7 25.35 9.47 -8.50
CA SER A 7 24.33 10.52 -8.33
C SER A 7 24.08 10.92 -6.88
N ILE A 8 24.55 10.13 -5.91
CA ILE A 8 24.32 10.36 -4.47
C ILE A 8 25.56 10.95 -3.83
N SER A 9 25.39 11.85 -2.86
CA SER A 9 26.51 12.41 -2.11
C SER A 9 27.17 11.36 -1.21
N CYS A 10 28.48 11.52 -0.95
CA CYS A 10 29.22 10.60 -0.08
C CYS A 10 28.62 10.57 1.34
N GLU A 11 28.21 11.70 1.85
CA GLU A 11 27.61 11.85 3.18
C GLU A 11 26.30 11.08 3.29
N GLU A 12 25.51 11.12 2.26
CA GLU A 12 24.24 10.40 2.24
C GLU A 12 24.44 8.88 2.16
N ILE A 13 25.40 8.43 1.35
CA ILE A 13 25.77 7.01 1.28
C ILE A 13 26.30 6.53 2.64
N GLU A 14 27.12 7.34 3.31
CA GLU A 14 27.63 7.04 4.65
C GLU A 14 26.47 6.89 5.65
N ARG A 15 25.52 7.80 5.61
CA ARG A 15 24.34 7.77 6.48
C ARG A 15 23.50 6.52 6.28
N ILE A 16 23.33 6.09 5.04
CA ILE A 16 22.49 4.93 4.70
C ILE A 16 23.20 3.61 4.96
N THR A 17 24.48 3.49 4.54
CA THR A 17 25.22 2.24 4.60
C THR A 17 26.05 2.05 5.86
N GLY A 18 26.40 3.14 6.55
CA GLY A 18 27.31 3.10 7.69
C GLY A 18 28.77 2.88 7.31
N GLU A 19 29.10 2.87 6.02
CA GLU A 19 30.47 2.68 5.55
C GLU A 19 31.30 3.95 5.65
N LYS A 20 32.62 3.77 5.74
CA LYS A 20 33.56 4.89 5.82
C LYS A 20 33.66 5.63 4.49
N LEU A 21 33.86 6.93 4.54
CA LEU A 21 34.04 7.79 3.36
C LEU A 21 35.10 7.26 2.39
N ARG A 22 36.19 6.72 2.91
CA ARG A 22 37.24 6.12 2.11
C ARG A 22 36.74 4.99 1.22
N THR A 23 35.94 4.09 1.79
CA THR A 23 35.32 2.98 1.05
C THR A 23 34.35 3.49 0.01
N ILE A 24 33.53 4.47 0.36
CA ILE A 24 32.54 5.07 -0.55
C ILE A 24 33.22 5.74 -1.74
N ARG A 25 34.32 6.45 -1.50
CA ARG A 25 35.10 7.06 -2.58
C ARG A 25 35.68 6.02 -3.54
N GLN A 26 36.10 4.86 -3.01
CA GLN A 26 36.56 3.73 -3.83
C GLN A 26 35.42 3.16 -4.69
N TRP A 27 34.22 3.08 -4.15
CA TRP A 27 33.04 2.66 -4.90
C TRP A 27 32.73 3.63 -6.03
N LYS A 28 32.78 4.94 -5.76
CA LYS A 28 32.54 5.97 -6.79
C LYS A 28 33.58 5.97 -7.90
N LYS A 29 34.84 5.69 -7.57
CA LYS A 29 35.93 5.58 -8.55
C LYS A 29 35.90 4.27 -9.34
N GLY A 30 35.13 3.27 -8.87
CA GLY A 30 35.10 1.95 -9.48
C GLY A 30 36.29 1.06 -9.12
N THR A 31 37.14 1.48 -8.17
CA THR A 31 38.30 0.70 -7.73
C THR A 31 37.93 -0.41 -6.76
N ARG A 32 36.76 -0.35 -6.19
CA ARG A 32 36.22 -1.36 -5.27
C ARG A 32 34.77 -1.65 -5.64
N ARG A 33 34.44 -2.94 -5.66
CA ARG A 33 33.07 -3.38 -5.96
C ARG A 33 32.13 -3.07 -4.79
N VAL A 34 30.94 -2.55 -5.10
CA VAL A 34 29.89 -2.33 -4.10
C VAL A 34 29.32 -3.67 -3.66
N PRO A 35 29.30 -3.98 -2.35
CA PRO A 35 28.66 -5.20 -1.87
C PRO A 35 27.18 -5.25 -2.23
N LEU A 36 26.65 -6.43 -2.44
CA LEU A 36 25.24 -6.62 -2.78
C LEU A 36 24.31 -6.05 -1.70
N SER A 37 24.66 -6.20 -0.43
CA SER A 37 23.90 -5.66 0.69
C SER A 37 23.81 -4.12 0.66
N ALA A 38 24.92 -3.46 0.39
CA ALA A 38 24.95 -1.99 0.26
C ALA A 38 24.14 -1.53 -0.96
N SER A 39 24.25 -2.25 -2.08
CA SER A 39 23.51 -1.99 -3.29
C SER A 39 21.98 -2.09 -3.05
N LYS A 40 21.54 -3.13 -2.41
CA LYS A 40 20.11 -3.32 -2.06
C LYS A 40 19.61 -2.24 -1.12
N LEU A 41 20.41 -1.90 -0.11
CA LEU A 41 20.05 -0.87 0.86
C LEU A 41 19.93 0.52 0.21
N LEU A 42 20.86 0.87 -0.68
CA LEU A 42 20.80 2.13 -1.42
C LEU A 42 19.58 2.19 -2.34
N ARG A 43 19.26 1.11 -3.04
CA ARG A 43 18.07 1.06 -3.88
C ARG A 43 16.79 1.23 -3.07
N LEU A 44 16.71 0.57 -1.92
CA LEU A 44 15.56 0.69 -1.03
C LEU A 44 15.41 2.12 -0.49
N CYS A 45 16.49 2.74 -0.02
CA CYS A 45 16.43 4.06 0.62
C CYS A 45 16.32 5.21 -0.38
N ILE A 46 16.96 5.12 -1.54
CA ILE A 46 16.99 6.20 -2.53
C ILE A 46 15.86 6.06 -3.56
N GLU A 47 15.73 4.90 -4.16
CA GLU A 47 14.67 4.64 -5.14
C GLU A 47 13.34 4.28 -4.50
N GLY A 48 13.37 3.84 -3.25
CA GLY A 48 12.18 3.38 -2.54
C GLY A 48 11.60 2.08 -3.08
N ASP A 49 12.42 1.27 -3.74
CA ASP A 49 11.97 0.04 -4.39
C ASP A 49 11.59 -1.02 -3.35
N ALA A 50 10.30 -1.24 -3.16
CA ALA A 50 9.77 -2.20 -2.20
C ALA A 50 10.13 -3.65 -2.55
N SER A 51 10.35 -3.98 -3.82
CA SER A 51 10.67 -5.34 -4.26
C SER A 51 12.02 -5.83 -3.75
N VAL A 52 12.93 -4.92 -3.46
CA VAL A 52 14.25 -5.25 -2.90
C VAL A 52 14.12 -5.96 -1.54
N LEU A 53 13.14 -5.54 -0.75
CA LEU A 53 12.90 -6.08 0.59
C LEU A 53 11.85 -7.19 0.61
N LEU A 54 10.77 -7.03 -0.15
CA LEU A 54 9.56 -7.83 -0.02
C LEU A 54 9.41 -8.90 -1.11
N GLY A 55 10.16 -8.80 -2.21
CA GLY A 55 10.11 -9.76 -3.30
C GLY A 55 9.40 -9.26 -4.57
N ASP A 56 9.35 -10.12 -5.58
CA ASP A 56 8.95 -9.74 -6.94
C ASP A 56 7.48 -9.29 -7.08
N ASP A 57 6.61 -9.76 -6.21
CA ASP A 57 5.21 -9.34 -6.22
C ASP A 57 5.04 -7.83 -5.96
N TRP A 58 6.08 -7.21 -5.38
CA TRP A 58 6.10 -5.79 -5.06
C TRP A 58 6.83 -4.94 -6.11
N LYS A 59 7.05 -5.47 -7.29
CA LYS A 59 7.62 -4.69 -8.39
C LYS A 59 6.75 -3.46 -8.66
N ASN A 60 7.41 -2.34 -8.93
CA ASN A 60 6.78 -1.05 -9.22
C ASN A 60 6.07 -0.39 -8.04
N HIS A 61 6.12 -1.00 -6.85
CA HIS A 61 5.72 -0.33 -5.62
C HIS A 61 6.91 0.43 -5.07
N THR A 62 6.74 1.72 -4.83
CA THR A 62 7.83 2.57 -4.33
C THR A 62 7.42 3.34 -3.09
N PHE A 63 8.38 3.54 -2.19
CA PHE A 63 8.21 4.32 -0.96
C PHE A 63 9.04 5.60 -1.09
N ARG A 64 8.38 6.76 -1.08
CA ARG A 64 9.05 8.06 -1.10
C ARG A 64 8.25 9.08 -0.30
N ASN A 65 8.97 9.94 0.44
CA ASN A 65 8.35 11.05 1.19
C ASN A 65 7.23 10.61 2.13
N ASN A 66 7.43 9.48 2.81
CA ASN A 66 6.45 8.88 3.73
C ASN A 66 5.17 8.39 3.04
N LEU A 67 5.21 8.17 1.75
CA LEU A 67 4.07 7.69 0.97
C LEU A 67 4.44 6.41 0.23
N ILE A 68 3.47 5.53 0.03
CA ILE A 68 3.59 4.38 -0.86
C ILE A 68 2.92 4.70 -2.19
N PHE A 69 3.66 4.47 -3.28
CA PHE A 69 3.14 4.57 -4.64
C PHE A 69 2.86 3.17 -5.16
N ILE A 70 1.58 2.89 -5.39
CA ILE A 70 1.10 1.60 -5.88
C ILE A 70 0.91 1.69 -7.39
N PRO A 71 1.34 0.69 -8.19
CA PRO A 71 1.11 0.69 -9.63
C PRO A 71 -0.37 0.86 -9.94
N GLU A 72 -0.69 1.63 -10.96
CA GLU A 72 -2.05 1.88 -11.44
C GLU A 72 -2.90 2.79 -10.55
N TRP A 73 -2.46 3.09 -9.32
CA TRP A 73 -3.17 4.02 -8.45
C TRP A 73 -2.72 5.45 -8.73
N ARG A 74 -3.68 6.35 -8.91
CA ARG A 74 -3.37 7.75 -9.22
C ARG A 74 -2.82 8.52 -8.03
N ARG A 75 -3.15 8.10 -6.82
CA ARG A 75 -2.77 8.78 -5.59
C ARG A 75 -1.90 7.88 -4.72
N ALA A 76 -0.81 8.43 -4.20
CA ALA A 76 0.00 7.76 -3.18
C ALA A 76 -0.73 7.73 -1.84
N LEU A 77 -0.42 6.73 -1.02
CA LEU A 77 -1.05 6.52 0.27
C LEU A 77 -0.04 6.74 1.40
N SER A 78 -0.49 7.40 2.47
CA SER A 78 0.26 7.50 3.71
C SER A 78 0.05 6.25 4.58
N ALA A 79 0.92 6.07 5.59
CA ALA A 79 0.75 4.98 6.56
C ALA A 79 -0.60 5.07 7.29
N GLN A 80 -1.05 6.29 7.61
CA GLN A 80 -2.34 6.50 8.25
C GLN A 80 -3.50 6.11 7.37
N GLU A 81 -3.43 6.43 6.08
CA GLU A 81 -4.44 6.02 5.11
C GLU A 81 -4.52 4.50 4.96
N ILE A 82 -3.38 3.82 4.96
CA ILE A 82 -3.33 2.35 4.92
C ILE A 82 -4.00 1.77 6.16
N CYS A 83 -3.69 2.30 7.35
CA CYS A 83 -4.33 1.87 8.59
C CYS A 83 -5.84 2.12 8.56
N SER A 84 -6.28 3.26 8.04
CA SER A 84 -7.71 3.57 7.95
C SER A 84 -8.44 2.68 6.95
N MET A 85 -7.77 2.18 5.92
CA MET A 85 -8.34 1.22 4.97
C MET A 85 -8.74 -0.09 5.65
N TYR A 86 -7.98 -0.55 6.63
CA TYR A 86 -8.34 -1.75 7.41
C TYR A 86 -9.69 -1.57 8.11
N TRP A 87 -9.91 -0.42 8.74
CA TRP A 87 -11.18 -0.10 9.37
C TRP A 87 -12.32 0.05 8.37
N LYS A 88 -12.05 0.64 7.21
CA LYS A 88 -13.03 0.76 6.12
C LYS A 88 -13.44 -0.62 5.58
N ILE A 89 -12.50 -1.54 5.44
CA ILE A 89 -12.78 -2.91 5.02
C ILE A 89 -13.70 -3.61 6.03
N LYS A 90 -13.42 -3.47 7.32
CA LYS A 90 -14.27 -4.00 8.39
C LYS A 90 -15.67 -3.38 8.36
N LEU A 91 -15.75 -2.07 8.17
CA LEU A 91 -17.01 -1.36 8.06
C LEU A 91 -17.82 -1.86 6.86
N VAL A 92 -17.19 -2.04 5.71
CA VAL A 92 -17.86 -2.57 4.51
C VAL A 92 -18.42 -3.96 4.77
N ALA A 93 -17.66 -4.85 5.44
CA ALA A 93 -18.14 -6.18 5.79
C ALA A 93 -19.36 -6.12 6.72
N SER A 94 -19.32 -5.24 7.72
CA SER A 94 -20.43 -5.02 8.65
C SER A 94 -21.67 -4.48 7.94
N LEU A 95 -21.50 -3.50 7.06
CA LEU A 95 -22.60 -2.93 6.27
C LEU A 95 -23.21 -3.95 5.31
N LYS A 96 -22.40 -4.80 4.69
CA LYS A 96 -22.89 -5.89 3.84
C LYS A 96 -23.75 -6.89 4.62
N GLN A 97 -23.32 -7.21 5.84
CA GLN A 97 -24.11 -8.07 6.72
C GLN A 97 -25.44 -7.42 7.10
N GLU A 98 -25.42 -6.15 7.47
CA GLU A 98 -26.61 -5.38 7.78
C GLU A 98 -27.58 -5.33 6.60
N ILE A 99 -27.07 -5.09 5.39
CA ILE A 99 -27.86 -5.10 4.16
C ILE A 99 -28.53 -6.47 3.94
N ARG A 100 -27.81 -7.57 4.17
CA ARG A 100 -28.39 -8.93 4.05
C ARG A 100 -29.53 -9.13 5.05
N LEU A 101 -29.34 -8.71 6.29
CA LEU A 101 -30.35 -8.82 7.34
C LEU A 101 -31.59 -7.99 7.00
N LEU A 102 -31.40 -6.76 6.51
CA LEU A 102 -32.49 -5.89 6.10
C LEU A 102 -33.26 -6.44 4.90
N LYS A 103 -32.55 -7.00 3.92
CA LYS A 103 -33.18 -7.66 2.76
C LYS A 103 -34.01 -8.86 3.19
N SER A 104 -33.48 -9.70 4.09
CA SER A 104 -34.22 -10.83 4.64
C SER A 104 -35.47 -10.38 5.38
N GLU A 105 -35.39 -9.29 6.13
CA GLU A 105 -36.50 -8.73 6.86
C GLU A 105 -37.57 -8.17 5.91
N ILE A 106 -37.17 -7.48 4.85
CA ILE A 106 -38.08 -6.97 3.82
C ILE A 106 -38.81 -8.14 3.14
N GLU A 107 -38.08 -9.17 2.71
CA GLU A 107 -38.66 -10.36 2.07
C GLU A 107 -39.67 -11.05 2.99
N ARG A 108 -39.37 -11.11 4.29
CA ARG A 108 -40.28 -11.69 5.29
C ARG A 108 -41.54 -10.86 5.46
N ARG A 109 -41.47 -9.54 5.37
CA ARG A 109 -42.57 -8.60 5.57
C ARG A 109 -43.41 -8.38 4.31
N ASN A 110 -42.87 -8.60 3.13
CA ASN A 110 -43.58 -8.40 1.87
C ASN A 110 -44.90 -9.19 1.81
N PRO A 111 -44.96 -10.48 2.17
CA PRO A 111 -46.23 -11.21 2.20
C PRO A 111 -47.28 -10.61 3.14
N ASP A 112 -46.81 -10.05 4.29
CA ASP A 112 -47.71 -9.41 5.26
C ASP A 112 -48.28 -8.10 4.69
N ILE A 113 -47.44 -7.32 4.00
CA ILE A 113 -47.87 -6.07 3.35
C ILE A 113 -48.91 -6.38 2.24
N GLU A 114 -48.65 -7.34 1.38
CA GLU A 114 -49.58 -7.78 0.32
C GLU A 114 -50.90 -8.21 0.92
N ARG A 115 -50.88 -8.97 2.00
CA ARG A 115 -52.08 -9.42 2.70
C ARG A 115 -52.89 -8.25 3.25
N LEU A 116 -52.20 -7.25 3.84
CA LEU A 116 -52.86 -6.06 4.38
C LEU A 116 -53.44 -5.17 3.26
N GLU A 117 -52.76 -5.04 2.16
CA GLU A 117 -53.25 -4.31 1.01
C GLU A 117 -54.50 -4.96 0.42
N THR A 118 -54.49 -6.27 0.30
CA THR A 118 -55.64 -7.03 -0.15
C THR A 118 -56.84 -6.85 0.77
N LYS A 119 -56.62 -6.86 2.08
CA LYS A 119 -57.70 -6.59 3.07
C LYS A 119 -58.23 -5.16 2.94
N ALA A 120 -57.32 -4.18 2.79
CA ALA A 120 -57.74 -2.78 2.63
C ALA A 120 -58.60 -2.60 1.36
N GLU A 121 -58.25 -3.23 0.28
CA GLU A 121 -59.07 -3.22 -0.96
C GLU A 121 -60.41 -3.88 -0.76
N PHE A 122 -60.46 -4.98 -0.02
CA PHE A 122 -61.69 -5.70 0.25
C PHE A 122 -62.72 -4.86 1.05
N TYR A 123 -62.24 -4.03 1.97
CA TYR A 123 -63.06 -3.17 2.80
C TYR A 123 -63.35 -1.78 2.20
N ARG A 124 -62.88 -1.53 1.02
CA ARG A 124 -63.23 -0.33 0.26
C ARG A 124 -64.59 -0.55 -0.37
#